data_d497963067aed92171a678a4bd2e0353
#
_entry.id   d497963067aed92171a678a4bd2e0353
#
_cell.length_a   1.000
_cell.length_b   1.000
_cell.length_c   1.000
_cell.angle_alpha   90.00
_cell.angle_beta   90.00
_cell.angle_gamma   90.00
#
_symmetry.space_group_name_H-M   'P 1'
#
loop_
_entity.id
_entity.type
_entity.pdbx_description
1 polymer ?
#
loop_
_entity_poly.entity_id
_entity_poly.type
_entity_poly.pdbx_seq_one_letter_code
_entity_poly.pdbx_strand_id
1 'polypeptide(L)'
;EMCIRDRIAGLNEFERAGITAPRVIASGEVNGDAYLMMTYLEEGASGSQRQLGQLVAQLHSQQQEEGKFGFSLPYEGGDISFDNHWQDDWCTIFVDKRLDHLKDELLNRGLWDANDIKVYDKVRRQIVAELEKHQSKPSLLHGDLWGGNYMFLQDGRPALFDPAPLYGDREFDIGITTVFGGFTSEFYDAYNKHYPLAKGASYR
;
A
#
# COMPACT_ATOMS: atom_id res chain seq x y z
N GLU A 1 -20.08 -2.75 1.93
CA GLU A 1 -19.97 -3.80 0.86
C GLU A 1 -18.71 -3.63 0.00
N MET A 2 -18.30 -2.43 -0.34
CA MET A 2 -17.21 -2.20 -1.27
C MET A 2 -15.82 -2.42 -0.63
N CYS A 3 -15.59 -1.95 0.60
CA CYS A 3 -14.36 -2.25 1.38
C CYS A 3 -14.03 -3.76 1.53
N ILE A 4 -15.01 -4.65 1.42
CA ILE A 4 -14.78 -6.10 1.50
C ILE A 4 -14.20 -6.66 0.21
N ARG A 5 -14.59 -6.12 -0.94
CA ARG A 5 -14.16 -6.64 -2.26
C ARG A 5 -12.69 -6.37 -2.55
N ASP A 6 -12.21 -5.17 -2.29
CA ASP A 6 -10.80 -4.81 -2.47
C ASP A 6 -9.92 -5.57 -1.49
N ARG A 7 -10.36 -5.74 -0.24
CA ARG A 7 -9.67 -6.56 0.77
C ARG A 7 -9.57 -8.03 0.37
N ILE A 8 -10.68 -8.63 -0.12
CA ILE A 8 -10.67 -10.01 -0.65
C ILE A 8 -9.68 -10.11 -1.80
N ALA A 9 -9.71 -9.18 -2.75
CA ALA A 9 -8.81 -9.19 -3.88
C ALA A 9 -7.34 -9.09 -3.43
N GLY A 10 -7.03 -8.22 -2.46
CA GLY A 10 -5.69 -8.07 -1.90
C GLY A 10 -5.19 -9.32 -1.20
N LEU A 11 -6.01 -9.92 -0.34
CA LEU A 11 -5.65 -11.16 0.34
C LEU A 11 -5.42 -12.32 -0.64
N ASN A 12 -6.20 -12.39 -1.73
CA ASN A 12 -6.01 -13.38 -2.78
C ASN A 12 -4.69 -13.15 -3.54
N GLU A 13 -4.32 -11.88 -3.82
CA GLU A 13 -3.02 -11.58 -4.42
C GLU A 13 -1.86 -11.93 -3.46
N PHE A 14 -2.01 -11.67 -2.16
CA PHE A 14 -1.03 -12.07 -1.16
C PHE A 14 -0.86 -13.59 -1.09
N GLU A 15 -1.96 -14.35 -1.16
CA GLU A 15 -1.90 -15.81 -1.19
C GLU A 15 -1.16 -16.31 -2.45
N ARG A 16 -1.45 -15.75 -3.64
CA ARG A 16 -0.73 -16.09 -4.89
C ARG A 16 0.77 -15.77 -4.80
N ALA A 17 1.11 -14.66 -4.13
CA ALA A 17 2.49 -14.22 -3.91
C ALA A 17 3.21 -15.02 -2.81
N GLY A 18 2.54 -15.95 -2.13
CA GLY A 18 3.10 -16.71 -1.01
C GLY A 18 3.36 -15.87 0.24
N ILE A 19 2.65 -14.76 0.40
CA ILE A 19 2.76 -13.88 1.57
C ILE A 19 1.98 -14.46 2.74
N THR A 20 2.59 -14.47 3.91
CA THR A 20 1.90 -14.85 5.15
C THR A 20 0.86 -13.78 5.49
N ALA A 21 -0.42 -14.14 5.36
CA ALA A 21 -1.57 -13.28 5.58
C ALA A 21 -2.81 -14.14 5.92
N PRO A 22 -3.89 -13.59 6.45
CA PRO A 22 -5.16 -14.29 6.56
C PRO A 22 -5.63 -14.76 5.18
N ARG A 23 -6.19 -15.97 5.11
CA ARG A 23 -6.78 -16.50 3.87
C ARG A 23 -8.27 -16.31 3.89
N VAL A 24 -8.82 -15.93 2.76
CA VAL A 24 -10.27 -15.84 2.57
C VAL A 24 -10.86 -17.26 2.54
N ILE A 25 -11.82 -17.52 3.44
CA ILE A 25 -12.55 -18.78 3.51
C ILE A 25 -13.87 -18.66 2.77
N ALA A 26 -14.62 -17.60 3.04
CA ALA A 26 -15.91 -17.30 2.41
C ALA A 26 -16.22 -15.80 2.50
N SER A 27 -17.05 -15.34 1.61
CA SER A 27 -17.64 -14.00 1.67
C SER A 27 -19.06 -14.05 1.10
N GLY A 28 -19.90 -13.12 1.50
CA GLY A 28 -21.28 -13.05 1.03
C GLY A 28 -22.06 -11.94 1.71
N GLU A 29 -23.37 -12.04 1.61
CA GLU A 29 -24.33 -11.12 2.23
C GLU A 29 -25.38 -11.90 3.02
N VAL A 30 -25.71 -11.41 4.21
CA VAL A 30 -26.78 -11.96 5.06
C VAL A 30 -27.62 -10.79 5.58
N ASN A 31 -28.90 -10.79 5.28
CA ASN A 31 -29.84 -9.74 5.68
C ASN A 31 -29.46 -8.31 5.27
N GLY A 32 -28.73 -8.17 4.15
CA GLY A 32 -28.24 -6.87 3.65
C GLY A 32 -26.87 -6.47 4.18
N ASP A 33 -26.27 -7.26 5.09
CA ASP A 33 -24.93 -7.03 5.62
C ASP A 33 -23.92 -7.93 4.92
N ALA A 34 -22.86 -7.33 4.39
CA ALA A 34 -21.75 -8.06 3.80
C ALA A 34 -20.84 -8.68 4.87
N TYR A 35 -20.40 -9.91 4.65
CA TYR A 35 -19.46 -10.58 5.55
C TYR A 35 -18.21 -11.10 4.80
N LEU A 36 -17.10 -11.15 5.51
CA LEU A 36 -15.87 -11.79 5.11
C LEU A 36 -15.39 -12.74 6.21
N MET A 37 -15.28 -14.03 5.89
CA MET A 37 -14.70 -15.04 6.77
C MET A 37 -13.26 -15.32 6.32
N MET A 38 -12.35 -15.25 7.27
CA MET A 38 -10.92 -15.46 7.04
C MET A 38 -10.34 -16.45 8.05
N THR A 39 -9.19 -17.03 7.74
CA THR A 39 -8.42 -17.78 8.72
C THR A 39 -7.99 -16.87 9.87
N TYR A 40 -8.07 -17.39 11.08
CA TYR A 40 -7.55 -16.72 12.26
C TYR A 40 -6.03 -16.91 12.33
N LEU A 41 -5.29 -15.84 12.59
CA LEU A 41 -3.86 -15.87 12.85
C LEU A 41 -3.63 -15.60 14.34
N GLU A 42 -2.93 -16.51 15.01
CA GLU A 42 -2.60 -16.34 16.42
C GLU A 42 -1.40 -15.43 16.58
N GLU A 43 -1.62 -14.28 17.22
CA GLU A 43 -0.54 -13.33 17.53
C GLU A 43 0.40 -13.90 18.57
N GLY A 44 1.70 -13.72 18.35
CA GLY A 44 2.78 -14.04 19.26
C GLY A 44 3.29 -12.81 20.01
N ALA A 45 4.08 -13.05 21.06
CA ALA A 45 4.60 -11.97 21.90
C ALA A 45 5.72 -11.14 21.21
N SER A 46 6.41 -11.71 20.21
CA SER A 46 7.54 -11.07 19.51
C SER A 46 7.88 -11.81 18.23
N GLY A 47 8.65 -11.15 17.35
CA GLY A 47 9.17 -11.74 16.12
C GLY A 47 10.30 -10.92 15.54
N SER A 48 10.70 -11.25 14.32
CA SER A 48 11.88 -10.67 13.67
C SER A 48 11.53 -9.58 12.69
N GLN A 49 11.93 -8.34 12.97
CA GLN A 49 11.85 -7.23 12.04
C GLN A 49 12.64 -7.49 10.74
N ARG A 50 13.72 -8.26 10.85
CA ARG A 50 14.47 -8.73 9.66
C ARG A 50 13.62 -9.61 8.76
N GLN A 51 12.85 -10.55 9.33
CA GLN A 51 11.95 -11.40 8.55
C GLN A 51 10.78 -10.60 7.97
N LEU A 52 10.29 -9.58 8.69
CA LEU A 52 9.27 -8.66 8.17
C LEU A 52 9.80 -7.90 6.93
N GLY A 53 11.04 -7.39 6.98
CA GLY A 53 11.66 -6.74 5.83
C GLY A 53 11.82 -7.68 4.62
N GLN A 54 12.14 -8.96 4.86
CA GLN A 54 12.19 -9.99 3.83
C GLN A 54 10.81 -10.27 3.22
N LEU A 55 9.77 -10.39 4.05
CA LEU A 55 8.40 -10.63 3.61
C LEU A 55 7.88 -9.48 2.74
N VAL A 56 8.13 -8.23 3.15
CA VAL A 56 7.74 -7.05 2.35
C VAL A 56 8.55 -6.97 1.05
N ALA A 57 9.84 -7.31 1.06
CA ALA A 57 10.64 -7.39 -0.16
C ALA A 57 10.11 -8.49 -1.12
N GLN A 58 9.67 -9.63 -0.59
CA GLN A 58 9.01 -10.69 -1.38
C GLN A 58 7.70 -10.18 -2.00
N LEU A 59 6.85 -9.49 -1.23
CA LEU A 59 5.63 -8.87 -1.75
C LEU A 59 5.94 -7.93 -2.91
N HIS A 60 6.85 -6.99 -2.72
CA HIS A 60 7.22 -5.99 -3.72
C HIS A 60 7.96 -6.57 -4.93
N SER A 61 8.51 -7.79 -4.83
CA SER A 61 9.11 -8.47 -5.98
C SER A 61 8.08 -9.00 -6.98
N GLN A 62 6.81 -9.10 -6.57
CA GLN A 62 5.70 -9.44 -7.46
C GLN A 62 5.37 -8.22 -8.33
N GLN A 63 5.60 -8.35 -9.63
CA GLN A 63 5.37 -7.27 -10.58
C GLN A 63 4.17 -7.58 -11.46
N GLN A 64 3.45 -6.56 -11.87
CA GLN A 64 2.37 -6.67 -12.82
C GLN A 64 2.94 -7.02 -14.21
N GLU A 65 2.38 -8.07 -14.84
CA GLU A 65 2.94 -8.70 -16.05
C GLU A 65 2.96 -7.78 -17.28
N GLU A 66 1.94 -6.92 -17.43
CA GLU A 66 1.83 -5.98 -18.54
C GLU A 66 2.53 -4.64 -18.29
N GLY A 67 3.16 -4.47 -17.12
CA GLY A 67 3.84 -3.24 -16.73
C GLY A 67 2.88 -2.08 -16.36
N LYS A 68 1.61 -2.37 -16.06
CA LYS A 68 0.61 -1.37 -15.71
C LYS A 68 0.58 -1.10 -14.21
N PHE A 69 0.28 0.15 -13.87
CA PHE A 69 0.04 0.62 -12.50
C PHE A 69 -1.45 0.69 -12.21
N GLY A 70 -1.84 0.40 -10.97
CA GLY A 70 -3.24 0.43 -10.56
C GLY A 70 -3.74 -0.89 -10.05
N PHE A 71 -5.06 -1.09 -10.11
CA PHE A 71 -5.71 -2.33 -9.69
C PHE A 71 -7.05 -2.51 -10.41
N SER A 72 -7.58 -3.74 -10.39
CA SER A 72 -8.87 -4.06 -11.01
C SER A 72 -10.08 -3.49 -10.27
N LEU A 73 -9.89 -3.05 -9.03
CA LEU A 73 -10.91 -2.47 -8.16
C LEU A 73 -10.45 -1.10 -7.65
N PRO A 74 -11.37 -0.14 -7.44
CA PRO A 74 -11.07 1.10 -6.75
C PRO A 74 -10.71 0.78 -5.28
N TYR A 75 -10.01 1.69 -4.62
CA TYR A 75 -9.92 1.70 -3.17
C TYR A 75 -11.11 2.44 -2.58
N GLU A 76 -11.76 1.84 -1.60
CA GLU A 76 -12.89 2.43 -0.90
C GLU A 76 -12.72 2.26 0.63
N GLY A 77 -12.11 3.25 1.25
CA GLY A 77 -11.81 3.28 2.68
C GLY A 77 -12.59 4.37 3.40
N GLY A 78 -13.74 4.03 4.01
CA GLY A 78 -14.54 4.98 4.76
C GLY A 78 -15.01 6.17 3.92
N ASP A 79 -14.57 7.39 4.27
CA ASP A 79 -14.94 8.64 3.58
C ASP A 79 -14.09 8.96 2.34
N ILE A 80 -13.11 8.13 2.02
CA ILE A 80 -12.15 8.37 0.92
C ILE A 80 -12.19 7.20 -0.05
N SER A 81 -12.29 7.50 -1.33
CA SER A 81 -12.14 6.52 -2.41
C SER A 81 -11.07 6.97 -3.40
N PHE A 82 -10.36 6.00 -3.98
CA PHE A 82 -9.39 6.28 -5.04
C PHE A 82 -9.68 5.42 -6.26
N ASP A 83 -9.68 6.06 -7.42
CA ASP A 83 -9.72 5.38 -8.69
C ASP A 83 -8.37 4.70 -8.96
N ASN A 84 -8.38 3.37 -8.95
CA ASN A 84 -7.22 2.54 -9.22
C ASN A 84 -7.18 1.97 -10.65
N HIS A 85 -8.02 2.42 -11.57
CA HIS A 85 -8.01 1.92 -12.95
C HIS A 85 -6.61 1.97 -13.54
N TRP A 86 -6.24 0.90 -14.26
CA TRP A 86 -4.92 0.68 -14.83
C TRP A 86 -4.39 1.86 -15.65
N GLN A 87 -3.15 2.25 -15.38
CA GLN A 87 -2.43 3.36 -16.03
C GLN A 87 -1.06 2.88 -16.51
N ASP A 88 -0.47 3.64 -17.42
CA ASP A 88 0.86 3.37 -17.96
C ASP A 88 2.00 3.87 -17.06
N ASP A 89 1.70 4.77 -16.13
CA ASP A 89 2.69 5.38 -15.27
C ASP A 89 2.20 5.58 -13.82
N TRP A 90 3.16 5.59 -12.90
CA TRP A 90 2.89 5.78 -11.48
C TRP A 90 2.49 7.21 -11.12
N CYS A 91 2.99 8.21 -11.86
CA CYS A 91 2.68 9.60 -11.60
C CYS A 91 1.18 9.86 -11.72
N THR A 92 0.54 9.33 -12.76
CA THR A 92 -0.92 9.42 -12.94
C THR A 92 -1.68 8.80 -11.76
N ILE A 93 -1.28 7.61 -11.27
CA ILE A 93 -1.94 6.99 -10.10
C ILE A 93 -1.70 7.81 -8.84
N PHE A 94 -0.44 8.17 -8.55
CA PHE A 94 -0.08 8.76 -7.28
C PHE A 94 -0.41 10.25 -7.20
N VAL A 95 -0.08 11.02 -8.24
CA VAL A 95 -0.27 12.47 -8.23
C VAL A 95 -1.69 12.84 -8.64
N ASP A 96 -2.11 12.45 -9.86
CA ASP A 96 -3.38 12.96 -10.39
C ASP A 96 -4.58 12.30 -9.69
N LYS A 97 -4.55 10.97 -9.46
CA LYS A 97 -5.70 10.25 -8.92
C LYS A 97 -5.75 10.19 -7.38
N ARG A 98 -4.63 10.45 -6.67
CA ARG A 98 -4.61 10.46 -5.21
C ARG A 98 -4.36 11.86 -4.65
N LEU A 99 -3.21 12.48 -4.94
CA LEU A 99 -2.86 13.77 -4.34
C LEU A 99 -3.80 14.89 -4.80
N ASP A 100 -4.09 14.98 -6.11
CA ASP A 100 -5.01 15.99 -6.63
C ASP A 100 -6.44 15.75 -6.13
N HIS A 101 -6.88 14.49 -6.04
CA HIS A 101 -8.18 14.14 -5.46
C HIS A 101 -8.28 14.56 -3.99
N LEU A 102 -7.28 14.25 -3.17
CA LEU A 102 -7.23 14.68 -1.76
C LEU A 102 -7.22 16.20 -1.62
N LYS A 103 -6.47 16.91 -2.46
CA LYS A 103 -6.48 18.38 -2.51
C LYS A 103 -7.91 18.89 -2.77
N ASP A 104 -8.61 18.33 -3.75
CA ASP A 104 -9.97 18.75 -4.10
C ASP A 104 -10.96 18.47 -2.96
N GLU A 105 -10.84 17.33 -2.28
CA GLU A 105 -11.63 17.03 -1.08
C GLU A 105 -11.36 18.02 0.08
N LEU A 106 -10.11 18.38 0.32
CA LEU A 106 -9.75 19.34 1.36
C LEU A 106 -10.31 20.73 1.06
N LEU A 107 -10.31 21.14 -0.20
CA LEU A 107 -10.93 22.37 -0.66
C LEU A 107 -12.45 22.34 -0.49
N ASN A 108 -13.10 21.28 -0.94
CA ASN A 108 -14.55 21.12 -0.87
C ASN A 108 -15.06 21.13 0.59
N ARG A 109 -14.25 20.59 1.51
CA ARG A 109 -14.52 20.61 2.95
C ARG A 109 -14.14 21.95 3.63
N GLY A 110 -13.59 22.90 2.91
CA GLY A 110 -13.15 24.19 3.46
C GLY A 110 -11.97 24.11 4.43
N LEU A 111 -11.20 23.02 4.37
CA LEU A 111 -10.02 22.79 5.21
C LEU A 111 -8.75 23.44 4.64
N TRP A 112 -8.73 23.69 3.33
CA TRP A 112 -7.65 24.38 2.62
C TRP A 112 -8.16 25.64 1.96
N ASP A 113 -7.28 26.64 1.82
CA ASP A 113 -7.53 27.91 1.16
C ASP A 113 -6.62 28.13 -0.07
N ALA A 114 -6.70 29.32 -0.67
CA ALA A 114 -5.89 29.69 -1.84
C ALA A 114 -4.37 29.74 -1.55
N ASN A 115 -3.94 29.85 -0.31
CA ASN A 115 -2.52 29.86 0.05
C ASN A 115 -2.02 28.42 0.14
N ASP A 116 -2.83 27.50 0.69
CA ASP A 116 -2.52 26.07 0.74
C ASP A 116 -2.36 25.51 -0.67
N ILE A 117 -3.23 25.93 -1.61
CA ILE A 117 -3.13 25.54 -3.02
C ILE A 117 -1.81 25.99 -3.65
N LYS A 118 -1.36 27.20 -3.39
CA LYS A 118 -0.05 27.67 -3.92
C LYS A 118 1.11 26.84 -3.40
N VAL A 119 1.04 26.42 -2.14
CA VAL A 119 2.05 25.52 -1.55
C VAL A 119 1.95 24.15 -2.19
N TYR A 120 0.74 23.60 -2.28
CA TYR A 120 0.49 22.30 -2.93
C TYR A 120 1.03 22.27 -4.37
N ASP A 121 0.71 23.28 -5.19
CA ASP A 121 1.16 23.35 -6.60
C ASP A 121 2.69 23.36 -6.72
N LYS A 122 3.37 24.00 -5.77
CA LYS A 122 4.84 23.98 -5.72
C LYS A 122 5.37 22.60 -5.38
N VAL A 123 4.81 21.95 -4.35
CA VAL A 123 5.20 20.60 -3.92
C VAL A 123 4.86 19.58 -5.00
N ARG A 124 3.66 19.67 -5.61
CA ARG A 124 3.24 18.81 -6.72
C ARG A 124 4.25 18.81 -7.86
N ARG A 125 4.69 20.00 -8.30
CA ARG A 125 5.73 20.11 -9.36
C ARG A 125 7.04 19.43 -8.98
N GLN A 126 7.45 19.51 -7.73
CA GLN A 126 8.66 18.84 -7.24
C GLN A 126 8.48 17.32 -7.23
N ILE A 127 7.33 16.82 -6.75
CA ILE A 127 7.01 15.38 -6.75
C ILE A 127 7.04 14.84 -8.18
N VAL A 128 6.33 15.49 -9.12
CA VAL A 128 6.31 15.08 -10.53
C VAL A 128 7.73 15.03 -11.11
N ALA A 129 8.53 16.08 -10.90
CA ALA A 129 9.89 16.14 -11.41
C ALA A 129 10.82 15.05 -10.84
N GLU A 130 10.61 14.61 -9.59
CA GLU A 130 11.35 13.48 -9.01
C GLU A 130 10.86 12.13 -9.52
N LEU A 131 9.54 11.96 -9.68
CA LEU A 131 8.96 10.74 -10.24
C LEU A 131 9.34 10.53 -11.71
N GLU A 132 9.41 11.61 -12.51
CA GLU A 132 9.87 11.54 -13.91
C GLU A 132 11.33 11.07 -14.05
N LYS A 133 12.18 11.38 -13.06
CA LYS A 133 13.58 10.90 -13.03
C LYS A 133 13.68 9.45 -12.55
N HIS A 134 12.67 8.97 -11.84
CA HIS A 134 12.62 7.64 -11.27
C HIS A 134 11.87 6.69 -12.20
N GLN A 135 12.51 5.57 -12.52
CA GLN A 135 11.88 4.51 -13.30
C GLN A 135 11.09 3.59 -12.36
N SER A 136 9.88 4.04 -11.98
CA SER A 136 8.96 3.23 -11.18
C SER A 136 8.64 1.91 -11.87
N LYS A 137 8.47 0.85 -11.06
CA LYS A 137 8.02 -0.44 -11.54
C LYS A 137 6.75 -0.84 -10.79
N PRO A 138 5.74 -1.40 -11.47
CA PRO A 138 4.49 -1.78 -10.85
C PRO A 138 4.65 -3.03 -9.99
N SER A 139 5.08 -2.85 -8.76
CA SER A 139 5.18 -3.87 -7.72
C SER A 139 3.84 -4.02 -7.00
N LEU A 140 3.49 -5.25 -6.58
CA LEU A 140 2.34 -5.47 -5.71
C LEU A 140 2.60 -4.83 -4.35
N LEU A 141 1.78 -3.85 -3.99
CA LEU A 141 1.87 -3.12 -2.73
C LEU A 141 0.88 -3.65 -1.70
N HIS A 142 1.23 -3.47 -0.43
CA HIS A 142 0.26 -3.55 0.66
C HIS A 142 -0.76 -2.41 0.56
N GLY A 143 -0.30 -1.22 0.21
CA GLY A 143 -1.09 0.00 0.01
C GLY A 143 -1.45 0.74 1.29
N ASP A 144 -1.30 0.10 2.46
CA ASP A 144 -1.50 0.69 3.80
C ASP A 144 -0.52 0.05 4.80
N LEU A 145 0.78 0.10 4.51
CA LEU A 145 1.83 -0.57 5.29
C LEU A 145 2.30 0.27 6.47
N TRP A 146 1.57 0.24 7.56
CA TRP A 146 1.95 0.86 8.83
C TRP A 146 2.03 -0.17 9.97
N GLY A 147 2.52 0.24 11.14
CA GLY A 147 2.76 -0.66 12.28
C GLY A 147 1.53 -1.41 12.81
N GLY A 148 0.32 -0.98 12.45
CA GLY A 148 -0.94 -1.65 12.80
C GLY A 148 -1.42 -2.70 11.80
N ASN A 149 -0.75 -2.87 10.65
CA ASN A 149 -1.15 -3.79 9.59
C ASN A 149 -0.18 -4.97 9.39
N TYR A 150 0.65 -5.24 10.38
CA TYR A 150 1.40 -6.50 10.49
C TYR A 150 1.36 -7.02 11.92
N MET A 151 1.59 -8.31 12.09
CA MET A 151 1.79 -8.95 13.39
C MET A 151 2.90 -9.99 13.31
N PHE A 152 3.39 -10.41 14.47
CA PHE A 152 4.21 -11.62 14.58
C PHE A 152 3.34 -12.75 15.11
N LEU A 153 3.42 -13.91 14.46
CA LEU A 153 2.70 -15.12 14.87
C LEU A 153 3.37 -15.78 16.09
N GLN A 154 2.71 -16.74 16.69
CA GLN A 154 3.26 -17.49 17.85
C GLN A 154 4.61 -18.14 17.55
N ASP A 155 4.86 -18.54 16.31
CA ASP A 155 6.14 -19.09 15.85
C ASP A 155 7.19 -18.02 15.48
N GLY A 156 6.87 -16.72 15.68
CA GLY A 156 7.73 -15.59 15.41
C GLY A 156 7.75 -15.11 13.96
N ARG A 157 7.06 -15.79 13.02
CA ARG A 157 6.97 -15.35 11.64
C ARG A 157 6.13 -14.08 11.52
N PRO A 158 6.48 -13.12 10.65
CA PRO A 158 5.64 -11.99 10.36
C PRO A 158 4.45 -12.39 9.47
N ALA A 159 3.33 -11.70 9.66
CA ALA A 159 2.16 -11.76 8.81
C ALA A 159 1.66 -10.35 8.50
N LEU A 160 1.21 -10.14 7.26
CA LEU A 160 0.57 -8.90 6.82
C LEU A 160 -0.95 -9.09 6.81
N PHE A 161 -1.71 -8.05 7.11
CA PHE A 161 -3.17 -8.08 7.05
C PHE A 161 -3.72 -6.70 6.72
N ASP A 162 -5.01 -6.66 6.38
CA ASP A 162 -5.74 -5.44 6.04
C ASP A 162 -5.16 -4.66 4.84
N PRO A 163 -4.91 -5.32 3.69
CA PRO A 163 -4.33 -4.66 2.54
C PRO A 163 -5.30 -3.69 1.86
N ALA A 164 -4.74 -2.62 1.28
CA ALA A 164 -5.33 -1.74 0.29
C ALA A 164 -4.58 -1.91 -1.04
N PRO A 165 -4.72 -3.06 -1.72
CA PRO A 165 -3.78 -3.51 -2.72
C PRO A 165 -3.80 -2.66 -3.99
N LEU A 166 -2.63 -2.47 -4.57
CA LEU A 166 -2.47 -1.97 -5.93
C LEU A 166 -1.08 -2.34 -6.45
N TYR A 167 -0.92 -2.31 -7.77
CA TYR A 167 0.40 -2.33 -8.37
C TYR A 167 0.91 -0.91 -8.52
N GLY A 168 1.98 -0.59 -7.80
CA GLY A 168 2.54 0.76 -7.69
C GLY A 168 4.04 0.77 -7.47
N ASP A 169 4.59 1.96 -7.28
CA ASP A 169 5.97 2.10 -6.87
C ASP A 169 6.14 1.64 -5.42
N ARG A 170 6.99 0.65 -5.19
CA ARG A 170 7.25 0.07 -3.87
C ARG A 170 7.76 1.09 -2.83
N GLU A 171 8.35 2.20 -3.28
CA GLU A 171 8.79 3.26 -2.38
C GLU A 171 7.61 3.94 -1.68
N PHE A 172 6.40 3.85 -2.23
CA PHE A 172 5.17 4.30 -1.58
C PHE A 172 4.92 3.56 -0.25
N ASP A 173 4.92 2.23 -0.25
CA ASP A 173 4.76 1.44 0.99
C ASP A 173 5.90 1.72 1.98
N ILE A 174 7.15 1.79 1.49
CA ILE A 174 8.30 2.11 2.35
C ILE A 174 8.16 3.50 2.97
N GLY A 175 7.63 4.48 2.23
CA GLY A 175 7.30 5.80 2.76
C GLY A 175 6.28 5.74 3.88
N ILE A 176 5.19 4.96 3.73
CA ILE A 176 4.16 4.79 4.76
C ILE A 176 4.75 4.24 6.07
N THR A 177 5.70 3.30 6.00
CA THR A 177 6.35 2.73 7.20
C THR A 177 7.02 3.79 8.09
N THR A 178 7.39 4.95 7.53
CA THR A 178 8.07 6.02 8.26
C THR A 178 7.12 6.97 9.00
N VAL A 179 5.82 6.96 8.65
CA VAL A 179 4.84 7.95 9.15
C VAL A 179 4.39 7.64 10.57
N PHE A 180 4.01 6.39 10.85
CA PHE A 180 3.42 5.99 12.14
C PHE A 180 4.37 5.13 13.01
N GLY A 181 5.58 4.83 12.53
CA GLY A 181 6.53 3.96 13.20
C GLY A 181 6.15 2.47 13.17
N GLY A 182 6.76 1.68 14.06
CA GLY A 182 6.56 0.23 14.13
C GLY A 182 7.61 -0.58 13.36
N PHE A 183 8.50 0.08 12.62
CA PHE A 183 9.57 -0.55 11.84
C PHE A 183 10.94 -0.12 12.36
N THR A 184 11.88 -1.05 12.45
CA THR A 184 13.23 -0.79 12.96
C THR A 184 14.26 -0.74 11.84
N SER A 185 15.49 -0.32 12.17
CA SER A 185 16.60 -0.37 11.21
C SER A 185 16.82 -1.76 10.63
N GLU A 186 16.60 -2.83 11.44
CA GLU A 186 16.72 -4.21 10.94
C GLU A 186 15.73 -4.55 9.82
N PHE A 187 14.52 -3.97 9.86
CA PHE A 187 13.55 -4.09 8.78
C PHE A 187 14.11 -3.49 7.48
N TYR A 188 14.55 -2.22 7.52
CA TYR A 188 15.05 -1.51 6.34
C TYR A 188 16.32 -2.15 5.78
N ASP A 189 17.24 -2.58 6.64
CA ASP A 189 18.47 -3.27 6.24
C ASP A 189 18.17 -4.58 5.52
N ALA A 190 17.24 -5.37 6.07
CA ALA A 190 16.82 -6.62 5.47
C ALA A 190 16.08 -6.41 4.15
N TYR A 191 15.16 -5.45 4.10
CA TYR A 191 14.47 -5.07 2.88
C TYR A 191 15.46 -4.68 1.78
N ASN A 192 16.36 -3.73 2.07
CA ASN A 192 17.36 -3.26 1.11
C ASN A 192 18.34 -4.35 0.65
N LYS A 193 18.63 -5.32 1.51
CA LYS A 193 19.48 -6.46 1.14
C LYS A 193 18.80 -7.38 0.11
N HIS A 194 17.47 -7.55 0.20
CA HIS A 194 16.72 -8.45 -0.67
C HIS A 194 16.19 -7.76 -1.92
N TYR A 195 15.78 -6.51 -1.79
CA TYR A 195 15.26 -5.71 -2.89
C TYR A 195 15.71 -4.25 -2.74
N PRO A 196 16.95 -3.91 -3.13
CA PRO A 196 17.54 -2.60 -2.91
C PRO A 196 16.69 -1.45 -3.46
N LEU A 197 16.45 -0.42 -2.65
CA LEU A 197 15.81 0.81 -3.10
C LEU A 197 16.69 1.54 -4.09
N ALA A 198 16.07 2.28 -4.99
CA ALA A 198 16.81 3.08 -5.97
C ALA A 198 17.56 4.22 -5.26
N LYS A 199 18.66 4.65 -5.89
CA LYS A 199 19.41 5.82 -5.39
C LYS A 199 18.50 7.03 -5.35
N GLY A 200 18.45 7.72 -4.21
CA GLY A 200 17.59 8.89 -3.99
C GLY A 200 16.18 8.57 -3.47
N ALA A 201 15.88 7.33 -3.08
CA ALA A 201 14.58 6.96 -2.48
C ALA A 201 14.18 7.84 -1.29
N SER A 202 15.14 8.31 -0.49
CA SER A 202 14.88 9.20 0.67
C SER A 202 14.43 10.62 0.30
N TYR A 203 14.39 10.97 -0.98
CA TYR A 203 13.96 12.28 -1.48
C TYR A 203 12.65 12.22 -2.28
N ARG A 204 12.10 11.03 -2.49
CA ARG A 204 10.80 10.77 -3.15
C ARG A 204 9.70 10.37 -2.14
#